data_163f5573a11f6fcdda35e34bc0b3101c
#
_entry.id   163f5573a11f6fcdda35e34bc0b3101c
#
_cell.length_a   1.000
_cell.length_b   1.000
_cell.length_c   1.000
_cell.angle_alpha   90.00
_cell.angle_beta   90.00
_cell.angle_gamma   90.00
#
_symmetry.space_group_name_H-M   'P 1'
#
loop_
_entity.id
_entity.type
_entity.pdbx_description
1 polymer ?
#
loop_
_entity_poly.entity_id
_entity_poly.type
_entity_poly.pdbx_seq_one_letter_code
_entity_poly.pdbx_strand_id
1 'polypeptide(L)'
;MVQALFIHQNFPGQWRHLAPMIAKRKDARVVGLGERQNVTPPGVTHLRYPAPDPAGDKTHRYLRPVESAVRRGQNVVRALITLQKRGFVPDIVYCHPGWGEGLYLRDVFPDARIVHYCEYYYHARGGDIGFDPSQPVNIDEMARVRTLNMTQLQSLETADWCMSPTLWQRSRYPRHVQDMTSVVHEGVDAAFATPMGTSKVALPDGFLAERGQEVVTFVSRNLEPYRGFDVFLRALPEILARRPNAHAVIVGGEERGYGRTPADGRSWKAVMMEEVGARLDPARVHFTGRIPHEGLVSLFRASAAHVYYTYPFVLSWSLVEAMGCEALIIGSDTPTLSEVIRDGENGLLLPFFDHQRMADAVVDALAHPDRYVPLRQAARCTMLEKFDLHAICLPQQVKLFDAVLAGRPGTDVIPMPETPR
;
A
#
# COMPACT_ATOMS: atom_id res chain seq x y z
N MET A 1 -11.38 -5.41 -31.71
CA MET A 1 -10.21 -5.78 -30.84
C MET A 1 -10.06 -4.66 -29.84
N VAL A 2 -10.19 -4.95 -28.55
CA VAL A 2 -10.05 -3.97 -27.47
C VAL A 2 -8.60 -3.60 -27.29
N GLN A 3 -8.28 -2.31 -27.25
CA GLN A 3 -6.95 -1.79 -26.97
C GLN A 3 -6.94 -1.17 -25.56
N ALA A 4 -6.24 -1.78 -24.60
CA ALA A 4 -6.17 -1.32 -23.23
C ALA A 4 -4.77 -0.82 -22.89
N LEU A 5 -4.72 0.35 -22.24
CA LEU A 5 -3.48 0.98 -21.79
C LEU A 5 -3.47 1.08 -20.25
N PHE A 6 -2.41 0.58 -19.64
CA PHE A 6 -2.20 0.68 -18.19
C PHE A 6 -0.97 1.53 -17.89
N ILE A 7 -1.13 2.61 -17.15
CA ILE A 7 -0.06 3.57 -16.86
C ILE A 7 0.20 3.62 -15.36
N HIS A 8 1.45 3.38 -14.98
CA HIS A 8 1.90 3.50 -13.61
C HIS A 8 3.41 3.73 -13.57
N GLN A 9 3.91 4.68 -12.77
CA GLN A 9 5.34 4.98 -12.63
C GLN A 9 6.19 3.72 -12.45
N ASN A 10 5.72 2.79 -11.62
CA ASN A 10 6.37 1.51 -11.36
C ASN A 10 5.61 0.35 -12.01
N PHE A 11 5.16 0.50 -13.27
CA PHE A 11 4.39 -0.56 -13.93
C PHE A 11 5.06 -1.94 -13.73
N PRO A 12 4.32 -3.01 -13.38
CA PRO A 12 2.86 -3.11 -13.37
C PRO A 12 2.14 -2.49 -12.14
N GLY A 13 2.83 -2.23 -11.01
CA GLY A 13 2.20 -1.64 -9.82
C GLY A 13 0.91 -2.36 -9.43
N GLN A 14 -0.17 -1.60 -9.28
CA GLN A 14 -1.52 -2.12 -8.95
C GLN A 14 -2.13 -2.94 -10.08
N TRP A 15 -1.63 -2.82 -11.32
CA TRP A 15 -2.16 -3.52 -12.50
C TRP A 15 -1.58 -4.92 -12.71
N ARG A 16 -0.78 -5.43 -11.76
CA ARG A 16 -0.05 -6.71 -11.88
C ARG A 16 -0.95 -7.93 -12.16
N HIS A 17 -2.21 -7.88 -11.78
CA HIS A 17 -3.18 -8.95 -11.97
C HIS A 17 -4.20 -8.63 -13.07
N LEU A 18 -4.71 -7.41 -13.12
CA LEU A 18 -5.71 -7.00 -14.12
C LEU A 18 -5.12 -6.96 -15.52
N ALA A 19 -3.96 -6.33 -15.73
CA ALA A 19 -3.38 -6.20 -17.08
C ALA A 19 -3.14 -7.55 -17.78
N PRO A 20 -2.49 -8.56 -17.14
CA PRO A 20 -2.34 -9.87 -17.77
C PRO A 20 -3.66 -10.64 -17.90
N MET A 21 -4.66 -10.40 -17.04
CA MET A 21 -5.99 -11.01 -17.17
C MET A 21 -6.70 -10.50 -18.44
N ILE A 22 -6.65 -9.20 -18.70
CA ILE A 22 -7.19 -8.62 -19.93
C ILE A 22 -6.39 -9.11 -21.15
N ALA A 23 -5.06 -9.21 -21.05
CA ALA A 23 -4.20 -9.69 -22.13
C ALA A 23 -4.44 -11.16 -22.54
N LYS A 24 -5.07 -11.98 -21.68
CA LYS A 24 -5.48 -13.36 -22.05
C LYS A 24 -6.66 -13.41 -23.01
N ARG A 25 -7.42 -12.32 -23.17
CA ARG A 25 -8.57 -12.26 -24.10
C ARG A 25 -8.07 -12.27 -25.53
N LYS A 26 -8.66 -13.12 -26.38
CA LYS A 26 -8.26 -13.26 -27.79
C LYS A 26 -8.47 -11.99 -28.64
N ASP A 27 -9.37 -11.14 -28.19
CA ASP A 27 -9.77 -9.87 -28.81
C ASP A 27 -9.17 -8.64 -28.13
N ALA A 28 -8.17 -8.80 -27.26
CA ALA A 28 -7.53 -7.70 -26.56
C ALA A 28 -6.05 -7.53 -26.94
N ARG A 29 -5.63 -6.27 -27.04
CA ARG A 29 -4.22 -5.85 -27.12
C ARG A 29 -3.92 -4.96 -25.91
N VAL A 30 -2.98 -5.35 -25.07
CA VAL A 30 -2.67 -4.66 -23.83
C VAL A 30 -1.27 -4.07 -23.84
N VAL A 31 -1.17 -2.78 -23.52
CA VAL A 31 0.09 -2.05 -23.36
C VAL A 31 0.20 -1.57 -21.94
N GLY A 32 1.35 -1.77 -21.33
CA GLY A 32 1.77 -1.16 -20.07
C GLY A 32 2.77 -0.05 -20.33
N LEU A 33 2.63 1.08 -19.67
CA LEU A 33 3.55 2.21 -19.77
C LEU A 33 4.05 2.59 -18.37
N GLY A 34 5.37 2.63 -18.17
CA GLY A 34 5.98 2.95 -16.90
C GLY A 34 7.29 3.74 -17.04
N GLU A 35 7.81 4.25 -15.93
CA GLU A 35 9.10 4.93 -15.88
C GLU A 35 10.23 3.91 -15.66
N ARG A 36 9.98 2.91 -14.80
CA ARG A 36 10.97 1.90 -14.40
C ARG A 36 10.85 0.61 -15.19
N GLN A 37 11.98 -0.10 -15.28
CA GLN A 37 11.99 -1.45 -15.81
C GLN A 37 11.73 -2.44 -14.69
N ASN A 38 10.54 -3.00 -14.70
CA ASN A 38 10.14 -4.09 -13.80
C ASN A 38 9.84 -5.34 -14.64
N VAL A 39 9.48 -6.43 -13.95
CA VAL A 39 9.01 -7.65 -14.60
C VAL A 39 7.74 -7.33 -15.41
N THR A 40 7.78 -7.65 -16.69
CA THR A 40 6.62 -7.46 -17.57
C THR A 40 5.61 -8.58 -17.35
N PRO A 41 4.33 -8.26 -17.06
CA PRO A 41 3.29 -9.27 -16.95
C PRO A 41 3.08 -10.04 -18.27
N PRO A 42 2.73 -11.34 -18.21
CA PRO A 42 2.49 -12.16 -19.41
C PRO A 42 1.44 -11.55 -20.34
N GLY A 43 1.73 -11.55 -21.66
CA GLY A 43 0.83 -11.05 -22.70
C GLY A 43 0.74 -9.53 -22.81
N VAL A 44 1.44 -8.77 -21.98
CA VAL A 44 1.45 -7.31 -21.99
C VAL A 44 2.68 -6.77 -22.71
N THR A 45 2.52 -5.82 -23.64
CA THR A 45 3.63 -5.06 -24.19
C THR A 45 4.03 -3.95 -23.23
N HIS A 46 5.22 -4.03 -22.63
CA HIS A 46 5.70 -3.01 -21.68
C HIS A 46 6.60 -1.99 -22.40
N LEU A 47 6.22 -0.72 -22.30
CA LEU A 47 6.95 0.42 -22.82
C LEU A 47 7.36 1.35 -21.68
N ARG A 48 8.39 2.19 -21.94
CA ARG A 48 8.89 3.13 -20.95
C ARG A 48 8.87 4.57 -21.44
N TYR A 49 8.67 5.48 -20.53
CA TYR A 49 8.97 6.90 -20.70
C TYR A 49 10.14 7.28 -19.77
N PRO A 50 10.94 8.31 -20.12
CA PRO A 50 12.05 8.75 -19.28
C PRO A 50 11.55 9.41 -17.99
N ALA A 51 12.29 9.23 -16.89
CA ALA A 51 12.07 10.00 -15.66
C ALA A 51 12.10 11.50 -15.96
N PRO A 52 11.26 12.30 -15.30
CA PRO A 52 11.32 13.76 -15.45
C PRO A 52 12.59 14.31 -14.79
N ASP A 53 13.13 15.37 -15.40
CA ASP A 53 14.13 16.17 -14.71
C ASP A 53 13.54 16.76 -13.42
N PRO A 54 14.33 16.93 -12.35
CA PRO A 54 13.87 17.53 -11.11
C PRO A 54 13.42 18.97 -11.33
N ALA A 55 12.55 19.47 -10.47
CA ALA A 55 12.16 20.86 -10.45
C ALA A 55 13.39 21.75 -10.18
N GLY A 56 13.43 22.91 -10.83
CA GLY A 56 14.53 23.86 -10.67
C GLY A 56 14.61 24.46 -9.25
N ASP A 57 15.80 24.89 -8.84
CA ASP A 57 16.02 25.43 -7.49
C ASP A 57 15.21 26.71 -7.20
N LYS A 58 14.90 27.50 -8.25
CA LYS A 58 14.08 28.71 -8.16
C LYS A 58 12.57 28.44 -8.09
N THR A 59 12.14 27.19 -8.30
CA THR A 59 10.73 26.81 -8.21
C THR A 59 10.26 26.92 -6.76
N HIS A 60 9.13 27.60 -6.54
CA HIS A 60 8.52 27.71 -5.22
C HIS A 60 8.31 26.33 -4.60
N ARG A 61 8.66 26.16 -3.32
CA ARG A 61 8.72 24.84 -2.66
C ARG A 61 7.42 24.02 -2.77
N TYR A 62 6.23 24.66 -2.81
CA TYR A 62 4.96 23.96 -3.00
C TYR A 62 4.79 23.44 -4.43
N LEU A 63 5.34 24.15 -5.41
CA LEU A 63 5.17 23.84 -6.83
C LEU A 63 6.19 22.81 -7.34
N ARG A 64 7.25 22.51 -6.59
CA ARG A 64 8.25 21.52 -7.03
C ARG A 64 7.64 20.15 -7.39
N PRO A 65 6.73 19.56 -6.57
CA PRO A 65 6.05 18.32 -6.96
C PRO A 65 5.16 18.49 -8.20
N VAL A 66 4.48 19.64 -8.33
CA VAL A 66 3.61 19.96 -9.47
C VAL A 66 4.43 20.11 -10.75
N GLU A 67 5.55 20.84 -10.71
CA GLU A 67 6.45 20.97 -11.87
C GLU A 67 7.00 19.59 -12.32
N SER A 68 7.43 18.76 -11.38
CA SER A 68 7.87 17.40 -11.68
C SER A 68 6.77 16.57 -12.33
N ALA A 69 5.52 16.73 -11.86
CA ALA A 69 4.36 16.05 -12.42
C ALA A 69 4.04 16.52 -13.85
N VAL A 70 4.10 17.82 -14.10
CA VAL A 70 3.92 18.39 -15.46
C VAL A 70 4.97 17.84 -16.42
N ARG A 71 6.24 17.82 -16.03
CA ARG A 71 7.33 17.27 -16.85
C ARG A 71 7.13 15.77 -17.12
N ARG A 72 6.67 15.01 -16.12
CA ARG A 72 6.33 13.58 -16.29
C ARG A 72 5.18 13.41 -17.27
N GLY A 73 4.10 14.18 -17.13
CA GLY A 73 2.98 14.19 -18.06
C GLY A 73 3.42 14.47 -19.51
N GLN A 74 4.34 15.42 -19.72
CA GLN A 74 4.91 15.70 -21.05
C GLN A 74 5.70 14.49 -21.62
N ASN A 75 6.46 13.79 -20.77
CA ASN A 75 7.19 12.58 -21.19
C ASN A 75 6.21 11.46 -21.57
N VAL A 76 5.13 11.30 -20.79
CA VAL A 76 4.04 10.37 -21.11
C VAL A 76 3.40 10.73 -22.44
N VAL A 77 3.02 12.00 -22.68
CA VAL A 77 2.45 12.46 -23.97
C VAL A 77 3.32 12.09 -25.15
N ARG A 78 4.65 12.29 -25.08
CA ARG A 78 5.59 11.91 -26.16
C ARG A 78 5.56 10.40 -26.44
N ALA A 79 5.49 9.59 -25.39
CA ALA A 79 5.37 8.13 -25.52
C ALA A 79 4.02 7.75 -26.15
N LEU A 80 2.91 8.38 -25.72
CA LEU A 80 1.56 8.12 -26.25
C LEU A 80 1.42 8.51 -27.72
N ILE A 81 1.96 9.65 -28.14
CA ILE A 81 2.01 10.07 -29.56
C ILE A 81 2.79 9.06 -30.39
N THR A 82 3.89 8.53 -29.85
CA THR A 82 4.67 7.48 -30.51
C THR A 82 3.88 6.18 -30.66
N LEU A 83 3.12 5.80 -29.67
CA LEU A 83 2.20 4.65 -29.71
C LEU A 83 1.11 4.84 -30.76
N GLN A 84 0.47 6.02 -30.77
CA GLN A 84 -0.57 6.37 -31.75
C GLN A 84 -0.05 6.27 -33.20
N LYS A 85 1.15 6.77 -33.47
CA LYS A 85 1.82 6.66 -34.80
C LYS A 85 2.10 5.19 -35.19
N ARG A 86 2.18 4.28 -34.23
CA ARG A 86 2.36 2.83 -34.47
C ARG A 86 1.02 2.07 -34.53
N GLY A 87 -0.10 2.79 -34.65
CA GLY A 87 -1.44 2.21 -34.78
C GLY A 87 -2.04 1.68 -33.48
N PHE A 88 -1.59 2.17 -32.31
CA PHE A 88 -2.22 1.86 -31.05
C PHE A 88 -3.00 3.07 -30.54
N VAL A 89 -4.32 2.97 -30.52
CA VAL A 89 -5.24 3.96 -29.94
C VAL A 89 -6.08 3.23 -28.90
N PRO A 90 -5.93 3.54 -27.59
CA PRO A 90 -6.63 2.81 -26.56
C PRO A 90 -8.13 3.10 -26.56
N ASP A 91 -8.95 2.08 -26.38
CA ASP A 91 -10.37 2.21 -26.05
C ASP A 91 -10.56 2.55 -24.56
N ILE A 92 -9.60 2.09 -23.72
CA ILE A 92 -9.63 2.32 -22.27
C ILE A 92 -8.22 2.50 -21.72
N VAL A 93 -8.07 3.46 -20.79
CA VAL A 93 -6.82 3.79 -20.10
C VAL A 93 -7.04 3.66 -18.59
N TYR A 94 -6.20 2.89 -17.92
CA TYR A 94 -6.07 2.84 -16.47
C TYR A 94 -4.81 3.60 -16.05
N CYS A 95 -4.93 4.57 -15.16
CA CYS A 95 -3.81 5.40 -14.77
C CYS A 95 -3.85 5.77 -13.28
N HIS A 96 -2.67 5.84 -12.65
CA HIS A 96 -2.54 6.43 -11.32
C HIS A 96 -2.40 7.96 -11.45
N PRO A 97 -3.30 8.79 -10.84
CA PRO A 97 -3.32 10.24 -11.09
C PRO A 97 -2.27 11.03 -10.31
N GLY A 98 -1.59 10.41 -9.33
CA GLY A 98 -0.85 11.13 -8.29
C GLY A 98 0.46 11.78 -8.73
N TRP A 99 1.10 11.32 -9.81
CA TRP A 99 2.46 11.75 -10.16
C TRP A 99 2.56 12.49 -11.50
N GLY A 100 1.45 12.69 -12.21
CA GLY A 100 1.39 13.50 -13.43
C GLY A 100 1.14 12.72 -14.72
N GLU A 101 1.19 11.39 -14.71
CA GLU A 101 0.93 10.56 -15.88
C GLU A 101 -0.48 10.75 -16.45
N GLY A 102 -1.45 11.10 -15.59
CA GLY A 102 -2.85 11.32 -15.96
C GLY A 102 -3.17 12.68 -16.56
N LEU A 103 -2.27 13.67 -16.46
CA LEU A 103 -2.58 15.07 -16.73
C LEU A 103 -3.14 15.37 -18.13
N TYR A 104 -2.66 14.68 -19.17
CA TYR A 104 -2.93 14.99 -20.57
C TYR A 104 -3.51 13.82 -21.36
N LEU A 105 -4.08 12.81 -20.68
CA LEU A 105 -4.57 11.62 -21.35
C LEU A 105 -5.74 11.94 -22.29
N ARG A 106 -6.67 12.78 -21.85
CA ARG A 106 -7.84 13.20 -22.64
C ARG A 106 -7.44 14.01 -23.88
N ASP A 107 -6.37 14.82 -23.78
CA ASP A 107 -5.88 15.61 -24.92
C ASP A 107 -5.28 14.74 -26.01
N VAL A 108 -4.64 13.63 -25.64
CA VAL A 108 -4.03 12.67 -26.61
C VAL A 108 -5.08 11.68 -27.13
N PHE A 109 -5.97 11.21 -26.30
CA PHE A 109 -6.98 10.19 -26.60
C PHE A 109 -8.38 10.67 -26.18
N PRO A 110 -9.00 11.58 -26.96
CA PRO A 110 -10.26 12.22 -26.60
C PRO A 110 -11.44 11.22 -26.44
N ASP A 111 -11.42 10.11 -27.16
CA ASP A 111 -12.50 9.13 -27.18
C ASP A 111 -12.26 7.94 -26.23
N ALA A 112 -11.06 7.80 -25.67
CA ALA A 112 -10.74 6.72 -24.75
C ALA A 112 -11.49 6.85 -23.42
N ARG A 113 -11.92 5.73 -22.84
CA ARG A 113 -12.40 5.71 -21.46
C ARG A 113 -11.22 5.81 -20.49
N ILE A 114 -11.27 6.71 -19.53
CA ILE A 114 -10.19 6.96 -18.57
C ILE A 114 -10.65 6.55 -17.17
N VAL A 115 -9.94 5.59 -16.58
CA VAL A 115 -10.14 5.13 -15.20
C VAL A 115 -8.92 5.51 -14.37
N HIS A 116 -9.14 6.29 -13.31
CA HIS A 116 -8.08 6.63 -12.37
C HIS A 116 -8.12 5.77 -11.11
N TYR A 117 -6.91 5.36 -10.66
CA TYR A 117 -6.71 4.66 -9.40
C TYR A 117 -6.50 5.67 -8.27
N CYS A 118 -7.53 5.88 -7.46
CA CYS A 118 -7.57 6.82 -6.35
C CYS A 118 -6.94 6.20 -5.10
N GLU A 119 -5.61 6.22 -5.01
CA GLU A 119 -4.88 5.62 -3.88
C GLU A 119 -4.93 6.50 -2.65
N TYR A 120 -4.62 7.79 -2.76
CA TYR A 120 -4.58 8.67 -1.61
C TYR A 120 -4.77 10.16 -1.97
N TYR A 121 -5.63 10.84 -1.22
CA TYR A 121 -5.84 12.28 -1.31
C TYR A 121 -5.38 12.96 -0.02
N TYR A 122 -4.48 13.92 -0.13
CA TYR A 122 -3.82 14.54 1.01
C TYR A 122 -4.72 15.52 1.77
N HIS A 123 -4.72 15.41 3.11
CA HIS A 123 -5.37 16.35 4.01
C HIS A 123 -4.41 16.80 5.09
N ALA A 124 -4.51 18.07 5.47
CA ALA A 124 -3.73 18.64 6.56
C ALA A 124 -4.28 18.26 7.96
N ARG A 125 -5.43 17.59 8.01
CA ARG A 125 -6.07 17.11 9.27
C ARG A 125 -6.83 15.82 9.01
N GLY A 126 -6.84 14.93 9.99
CA GLY A 126 -7.56 13.66 9.92
C GLY A 126 -6.99 12.66 8.91
N GLY A 127 -5.74 12.83 8.48
CA GLY A 127 -4.96 11.93 7.66
C GLY A 127 -3.59 11.70 8.30
N ASP A 128 -2.62 11.36 7.48
CA ASP A 128 -1.23 11.13 7.87
C ASP A 128 -0.55 12.40 8.39
N ILE A 129 -0.77 13.53 7.71
CA ILE A 129 -0.19 14.80 8.07
C ILE A 129 -0.89 15.37 9.30
N GLY A 130 -0.10 15.71 10.33
CA GLY A 130 -0.61 16.18 11.63
C GLY A 130 -1.19 15.07 12.52
N PHE A 131 -0.95 13.81 12.19
CA PHE A 131 -1.34 12.68 13.06
C PHE A 131 -0.43 12.58 14.28
N ASP A 132 0.87 12.80 14.11
CA ASP A 132 1.83 12.85 15.21
C ASP A 132 1.67 14.17 15.99
N PRO A 133 1.24 14.12 17.27
CA PRO A 133 1.03 15.33 18.08
C PRO A 133 2.32 16.10 18.37
N SER A 134 3.48 15.45 18.26
CA SER A 134 4.79 16.10 18.39
C SER A 134 5.15 16.98 17.18
N GLN A 135 4.41 16.86 16.07
CA GLN A 135 4.64 17.55 14.81
C GLN A 135 3.43 18.38 14.39
N PRO A 136 3.12 19.49 15.08
CA PRO A 136 1.95 20.29 14.79
C PRO A 136 2.03 20.89 13.38
N VAL A 137 0.88 20.94 12.71
CA VAL A 137 0.75 21.46 11.35
C VAL A 137 0.39 22.94 11.42
N ASN A 138 1.24 23.80 10.87
CA ASN A 138 0.99 25.23 10.74
C ASN A 138 0.26 25.57 9.42
N ILE A 139 -0.14 26.83 9.25
CA ILE A 139 -0.89 27.29 8.06
C ILE A 139 -0.09 27.11 6.77
N ASP A 140 1.22 27.28 6.81
CA ASP A 140 2.11 27.13 5.67
C ASP A 140 2.14 25.66 5.20
N GLU A 141 2.22 24.69 6.14
CA GLU A 141 2.14 23.27 5.82
C GLU A 141 0.75 22.88 5.29
N MET A 142 -0.34 23.45 5.84
CA MET A 142 -1.70 23.23 5.33
C MET A 142 -1.83 23.69 3.87
N ALA A 143 -1.26 24.86 3.53
CA ALA A 143 -1.27 25.38 2.18
C ALA A 143 -0.43 24.50 1.23
N ARG A 144 0.74 24.03 1.68
CA ARG A 144 1.57 23.09 0.93
C ARG A 144 0.82 21.80 0.62
N VAL A 145 0.16 21.21 1.62
CA VAL A 145 -0.63 19.97 1.47
C VAL A 145 -1.75 20.14 0.46
N ARG A 146 -2.48 21.27 0.52
CA ARG A 146 -3.52 21.56 -0.48
C ARG A 146 -2.95 21.62 -1.89
N THR A 147 -1.75 22.19 -2.07
CA THR A 147 -1.08 22.29 -3.36
C THR A 147 -0.67 20.91 -3.90
N LEU A 148 -0.33 19.92 -3.05
CA LEU A 148 0.01 18.57 -3.49
C LEU A 148 -1.13 17.89 -4.28
N ASN A 149 -2.38 18.23 -4.01
CA ASN A 149 -3.53 17.63 -4.68
C ASN A 149 -3.80 18.21 -6.09
N MET A 150 -3.13 19.30 -6.50
CA MET A 150 -3.39 19.95 -7.79
C MET A 150 -3.24 18.98 -8.96
N THR A 151 -2.17 18.18 -8.97
CA THR A 151 -1.89 17.22 -10.04
C THR A 151 -3.00 16.19 -10.20
N GLN A 152 -3.42 15.59 -9.09
CA GLN A 152 -4.46 14.55 -9.17
C GLN A 152 -5.84 15.15 -9.45
N LEU A 153 -6.17 16.34 -8.92
CA LEU A 153 -7.43 17.02 -9.24
C LEU A 153 -7.55 17.32 -10.73
N GLN A 154 -6.46 17.80 -11.35
CA GLN A 154 -6.44 18.05 -12.79
C GLN A 154 -6.60 16.76 -13.61
N SER A 155 -5.99 15.66 -13.18
CA SER A 155 -6.16 14.37 -13.85
C SER A 155 -7.59 13.84 -13.69
N LEU A 156 -8.18 13.98 -12.48
CA LEU A 156 -9.52 13.49 -12.16
C LEU A 156 -10.66 14.24 -12.86
N GLU A 157 -10.41 15.50 -13.25
CA GLU A 157 -11.37 16.34 -13.97
C GLU A 157 -11.85 15.69 -15.29
N THR A 158 -10.97 14.94 -15.96
CA THR A 158 -11.26 14.28 -17.24
C THR A 158 -11.54 12.77 -17.12
N ALA A 159 -11.69 12.24 -15.91
CA ALA A 159 -11.96 10.83 -15.67
C ALA A 159 -13.38 10.42 -16.10
N ASP A 160 -13.52 9.26 -16.74
CA ASP A 160 -14.85 8.62 -16.93
C ASP A 160 -15.27 7.84 -15.68
N TRP A 161 -14.30 7.26 -14.97
CA TRP A 161 -14.53 6.52 -13.72
C TRP A 161 -13.27 6.49 -12.86
N CYS A 162 -13.46 6.13 -11.58
CA CYS A 162 -12.36 5.96 -10.63
C CYS A 162 -12.50 4.64 -9.87
N MET A 163 -11.41 4.13 -9.33
CA MET A 163 -11.39 3.03 -8.38
C MET A 163 -10.47 3.34 -7.19
N SER A 164 -10.83 2.85 -6.02
CA SER A 164 -10.05 3.00 -4.79
C SER A 164 -10.01 1.65 -4.05
N PRO A 165 -8.91 1.31 -3.35
CA PRO A 165 -8.81 -0.02 -2.74
C PRO A 165 -9.63 -0.18 -1.47
N THR A 166 -9.95 0.90 -0.75
CA THR A 166 -10.70 0.87 0.51
C THR A 166 -11.73 1.99 0.59
N LEU A 167 -12.74 1.82 1.45
CA LEU A 167 -13.75 2.84 1.74
C LEU A 167 -13.13 4.08 2.33
N TRP A 168 -12.19 3.90 3.27
CA TRP A 168 -11.52 5.01 3.90
C TRP A 168 -10.71 5.83 2.88
N GLN A 169 -9.94 5.19 2.01
CA GLN A 169 -9.19 5.90 0.97
C GLN A 169 -10.11 6.66 0.02
N ARG A 170 -11.22 6.04 -0.43
CA ARG A 170 -12.27 6.72 -1.21
C ARG A 170 -12.82 7.93 -0.47
N SER A 171 -13.11 7.81 0.83
CA SER A 171 -13.71 8.89 1.64
C SER A 171 -12.83 10.15 1.74
N ARG A 172 -11.53 10.01 1.42
CA ARG A 172 -10.59 11.15 1.44
C ARG A 172 -10.73 12.07 0.23
N TYR A 173 -11.30 11.59 -0.86
CA TYR A 173 -11.47 12.38 -2.09
C TYR A 173 -12.65 13.36 -2.00
N PRO A 174 -12.64 14.44 -2.82
CA PRO A 174 -13.81 15.33 -2.94
C PRO A 174 -15.09 14.57 -3.31
N ARG A 175 -16.26 15.03 -2.86
CA ARG A 175 -17.53 14.33 -3.03
C ARG A 175 -17.80 13.91 -4.48
N HIS A 176 -17.60 14.81 -5.43
CA HIS A 176 -17.83 14.51 -6.85
C HIS A 176 -16.92 13.38 -7.37
N VAL A 177 -15.71 13.21 -6.82
CA VAL A 177 -14.83 12.09 -7.15
C VAL A 177 -15.33 10.80 -6.46
N GLN A 178 -15.77 10.91 -5.19
CA GLN A 178 -16.35 9.77 -4.49
C GLN A 178 -17.55 9.19 -5.23
N ASP A 179 -18.39 10.05 -5.81
CA ASP A 179 -19.65 9.65 -6.51
C ASP A 179 -19.38 8.88 -7.82
N MET A 180 -18.14 8.95 -8.35
CA MET A 180 -17.69 8.19 -9.52
C MET A 180 -16.57 7.18 -9.18
N THR A 181 -16.42 6.76 -7.92
CA THR A 181 -15.35 5.87 -7.48
C THR A 181 -15.91 4.56 -6.95
N SER A 182 -15.64 3.45 -7.63
CA SER A 182 -15.86 2.10 -7.11
C SER A 182 -14.78 1.70 -6.11
N VAL A 183 -15.16 0.98 -5.04
CA VAL A 183 -14.20 0.43 -4.08
C VAL A 183 -13.89 -1.01 -4.47
N VAL A 184 -12.69 -1.23 -4.96
CA VAL A 184 -12.19 -2.54 -5.42
C VAL A 184 -10.70 -2.66 -5.06
N HIS A 185 -10.38 -3.62 -4.22
CA HIS A 185 -9.00 -3.90 -3.83
C HIS A 185 -8.25 -4.69 -4.92
N GLU A 186 -6.90 -4.63 -4.94
CA GLU A 186 -6.06 -5.38 -5.90
C GLU A 186 -6.12 -6.89 -5.67
N GLY A 187 -6.38 -7.28 -4.42
CA GLY A 187 -6.43 -8.67 -4.02
C GLY A 187 -5.08 -9.25 -3.59
N VAL A 188 -5.17 -10.31 -2.81
CA VAL A 188 -4.03 -11.14 -2.38
C VAL A 188 -4.33 -12.58 -2.75
N ASP A 189 -3.35 -13.28 -3.31
CA ASP A 189 -3.49 -14.69 -3.68
C ASP A 189 -3.62 -15.56 -2.42
N ALA A 190 -4.83 -16.04 -2.13
CA ALA A 190 -5.16 -16.84 -0.97
C ALA A 190 -4.52 -18.25 -1.00
N ALA A 191 -4.10 -18.73 -2.17
CA ALA A 191 -3.35 -19.98 -2.28
C ALA A 191 -1.89 -19.79 -1.90
N PHE A 192 -1.35 -18.59 -2.06
CA PHE A 192 0.01 -18.23 -1.67
C PHE A 192 0.05 -17.73 -0.22
N ALA A 193 -0.76 -16.74 0.15
CA ALA A 193 -0.94 -16.25 1.50
C ALA A 193 -1.89 -17.18 2.29
N THR A 194 -1.37 -18.29 2.75
CA THR A 194 -2.11 -19.37 3.43
C THR A 194 -1.32 -19.85 4.64
N PRO A 195 -1.97 -20.35 5.73
CA PRO A 195 -1.26 -20.94 6.87
C PRO A 195 -0.54 -22.25 6.52
N MET A 196 -0.85 -22.82 5.35
CA MET A 196 -0.23 -24.05 4.84
C MET A 196 1.09 -23.75 4.14
N GLY A 197 2.03 -24.68 4.19
CA GLY A 197 3.35 -24.57 3.55
C GLY A 197 4.48 -24.29 4.53
N THR A 198 5.63 -23.87 4.00
CA THR A 198 6.83 -23.62 4.80
C THR A 198 6.62 -22.50 5.81
N SER A 199 6.85 -22.79 7.09
CA SER A 199 6.81 -21.83 8.20
C SER A 199 8.20 -21.72 8.87
N LYS A 200 9.25 -21.90 8.07
CA LYS A 200 10.65 -21.78 8.49
C LYS A 200 11.35 -20.78 7.58
N VAL A 201 12.06 -19.84 8.18
CA VAL A 201 12.84 -18.83 7.46
C VAL A 201 14.21 -18.69 8.11
N ALA A 202 15.27 -19.00 7.37
CA ALA A 202 16.62 -18.67 7.76
C ALA A 202 16.86 -17.18 7.49
N LEU A 203 17.22 -16.43 8.53
CA LEU A 203 17.52 -15.02 8.43
C LEU A 203 19.00 -14.79 8.07
N PRO A 204 19.37 -13.60 7.56
CA PRO A 204 20.75 -13.30 7.17
C PRO A 204 21.80 -13.44 8.29
N ASP A 205 21.39 -13.27 9.54
CA ASP A 205 22.23 -13.40 10.74
C ASP A 205 22.36 -14.84 11.25
N GLY A 206 21.69 -15.80 10.59
CA GLY A 206 21.72 -17.24 10.92
C GLY A 206 20.60 -17.69 11.85
N PHE A 207 19.74 -16.79 12.35
CA PHE A 207 18.59 -17.21 13.13
C PHE A 207 17.56 -17.94 12.22
N LEU A 208 17.00 -19.03 12.72
CA LEU A 208 15.94 -19.76 12.05
C LEU A 208 14.59 -19.47 12.74
N ALA A 209 13.80 -18.59 12.11
CA ALA A 209 12.45 -18.33 12.58
C ALA A 209 11.53 -19.48 12.16
N GLU A 210 10.81 -20.07 13.12
CA GLU A 210 9.93 -21.24 12.89
C GLU A 210 8.63 -21.11 13.68
N ARG A 211 7.54 -21.65 13.14
CA ARG A 211 6.24 -21.74 13.84
C ARG A 211 6.38 -22.52 15.16
N GLY A 212 5.76 -21.98 16.19
CA GLY A 212 5.85 -22.54 17.56
C GLY A 212 6.89 -21.84 18.44
N GLN A 213 7.80 -21.05 17.83
CA GLN A 213 8.66 -20.13 18.58
C GLN A 213 7.93 -18.82 18.88
N GLU A 214 8.42 -18.06 19.85
CA GLU A 214 7.92 -16.72 20.20
C GLU A 214 8.47 -15.66 19.22
N VAL A 215 8.13 -15.78 17.94
CA VAL A 215 8.56 -14.87 16.90
C VAL A 215 7.58 -13.70 16.79
N VAL A 216 8.05 -12.51 17.16
CA VAL A 216 7.32 -11.25 16.94
C VAL A 216 7.80 -10.63 15.65
N THR A 217 6.90 -10.34 14.72
CA THR A 217 7.27 -9.79 13.41
C THR A 217 6.81 -8.35 13.25
N PHE A 218 7.66 -7.52 12.66
CA PHE A 218 7.36 -6.19 12.16
C PHE A 218 7.78 -6.11 10.70
N VAL A 219 6.86 -5.70 9.82
CA VAL A 219 7.11 -5.64 8.37
C VAL A 219 6.68 -4.30 7.82
N SER A 220 7.60 -3.59 7.19
CA SER A 220 7.31 -2.36 6.44
C SER A 220 8.22 -2.23 5.23
N ARG A 221 7.83 -1.39 4.27
CA ARG A 221 8.67 -1.11 3.10
C ARG A 221 10.00 -0.47 3.51
N ASN A 222 9.92 0.53 4.39
CA ASN A 222 11.07 1.19 5.01
C ASN A 222 10.76 1.37 6.50
N LEU A 223 11.81 1.33 7.32
CA LEU A 223 11.73 1.49 8.77
C LEU A 223 11.55 2.96 9.11
N GLU A 224 10.33 3.35 9.49
CA GLU A 224 9.97 4.75 9.74
C GLU A 224 8.78 4.88 10.71
N PRO A 225 8.62 6.02 11.42
CA PRO A 225 7.50 6.26 12.33
C PRO A 225 6.13 6.18 11.68
N TYR A 226 6.02 6.47 10.39
CA TYR A 226 4.77 6.34 9.63
C TYR A 226 4.14 4.95 9.72
N ARG A 227 4.98 3.93 9.91
CA ARG A 227 4.59 2.53 10.09
C ARG A 227 4.74 2.05 11.53
N GLY A 228 4.95 2.97 12.49
CA GLY A 228 5.05 2.65 13.90
C GLY A 228 6.37 1.97 14.31
N PHE A 229 7.41 2.08 13.50
CA PHE A 229 8.71 1.48 13.78
C PHE A 229 9.30 1.98 15.10
N ASP A 230 9.21 3.27 15.38
CA ASP A 230 9.68 3.89 16.62
C ASP A 230 8.89 3.40 17.85
N VAL A 231 7.57 3.26 17.73
CA VAL A 231 6.71 2.72 18.80
C VAL A 231 7.05 1.25 19.08
N PHE A 232 7.25 0.45 18.02
CA PHE A 232 7.64 -0.94 18.15
C PHE A 232 9.01 -1.09 18.82
N LEU A 233 10.01 -0.31 18.41
CA LEU A 233 11.35 -0.35 19.02
C LEU A 233 11.31 0.06 20.51
N ARG A 234 10.48 1.02 20.90
CA ARG A 234 10.29 1.40 22.32
C ARG A 234 9.61 0.32 23.14
N ALA A 235 8.75 -0.51 22.51
CA ALA A 235 8.09 -1.63 23.19
C ALA A 235 9.01 -2.84 23.40
N LEU A 236 10.02 -3.05 22.51
CA LEU A 236 10.85 -4.26 22.52
C LEU A 236 11.61 -4.52 23.83
N PRO A 237 12.22 -3.55 24.52
CA PRO A 237 12.92 -3.83 25.77
C PRO A 237 12.02 -4.52 26.82
N GLU A 238 10.77 -4.06 26.93
CA GLU A 238 9.79 -4.64 27.86
C GLU A 238 9.33 -6.02 27.42
N ILE A 239 9.06 -6.21 26.11
CA ILE A 239 8.69 -7.50 25.53
C ILE A 239 9.77 -8.54 25.81
N LEU A 240 11.05 -8.22 25.48
CA LEU A 240 12.17 -9.14 25.62
C LEU A 240 12.52 -9.43 27.09
N ALA A 241 12.30 -8.47 28.01
CA ALA A 241 12.48 -8.67 29.44
C ALA A 241 11.44 -9.64 30.02
N ARG A 242 10.17 -9.52 29.62
CA ARG A 242 9.07 -10.35 30.12
C ARG A 242 8.95 -11.69 29.40
N ARG A 243 9.50 -11.80 28.17
CA ARG A 243 9.51 -13.02 27.38
C ARG A 243 10.95 -13.40 26.97
N PRO A 244 11.69 -14.14 27.81
CA PRO A 244 13.10 -14.45 27.57
C PRO A 244 13.37 -15.26 26.29
N ASN A 245 12.36 -16.00 25.79
CA ASN A 245 12.44 -16.79 24.57
C ASN A 245 11.96 -16.06 23.32
N ALA A 246 11.48 -14.81 23.46
CA ALA A 246 10.96 -14.04 22.33
C ALA A 246 12.08 -13.53 21.43
N HIS A 247 11.86 -13.61 20.12
CA HIS A 247 12.70 -13.03 19.07
C HIS A 247 11.90 -12.04 18.26
N ALA A 248 12.45 -10.86 18.01
CA ALA A 248 11.86 -9.85 17.14
C ALA A 248 12.50 -9.90 15.74
N VAL A 249 11.70 -10.12 14.70
CA VAL A 249 12.15 -10.11 13.30
C VAL A 249 11.59 -8.88 12.59
N ILE A 250 12.48 -8.00 12.17
CA ILE A 250 12.19 -6.68 11.62
C ILE A 250 12.57 -6.65 10.15
N VAL A 251 11.57 -6.58 9.28
CA VAL A 251 11.73 -6.54 7.82
C VAL A 251 11.46 -5.14 7.31
N GLY A 252 12.41 -4.56 6.59
CA GLY A 252 12.25 -3.25 5.96
C GLY A 252 13.57 -2.63 5.55
N GLY A 253 13.52 -1.74 4.54
CA GLY A 253 14.67 -0.94 4.11
C GLY A 253 14.93 0.24 5.05
N GLU A 254 16.08 0.88 4.88
CA GLU A 254 16.48 2.05 5.66
C GLU A 254 16.43 3.35 4.84
N GLU A 255 15.95 3.28 3.60
CA GLU A 255 15.86 4.42 2.72
C GLU A 255 14.71 5.36 3.14
N ARG A 256 14.65 6.52 2.51
CA ARG A 256 13.57 7.46 2.71
C ARG A 256 12.21 6.81 2.39
N GLY A 257 11.30 6.85 3.36
CA GLY A 257 9.92 6.36 3.24
C GLY A 257 8.92 7.47 2.89
N TYR A 258 7.73 7.38 3.49
CA TYR A 258 6.62 8.33 3.30
C TYR A 258 6.75 9.56 4.21
N GLY A 259 7.28 9.35 5.43
CA GLY A 259 7.41 10.37 6.45
C GLY A 259 8.61 11.29 6.28
N ARG A 260 8.82 12.15 7.28
CA ARG A 260 10.00 13.01 7.35
C ARG A 260 11.22 12.14 7.63
N THR A 261 12.34 12.51 7.04
CA THR A 261 13.65 11.95 7.40
C THR A 261 14.18 12.67 8.66
N PRO A 262 15.00 12.01 9.50
CA PRO A 262 15.71 12.68 10.57
C PRO A 262 16.49 13.90 10.05
N ALA A 263 16.54 14.97 10.85
CA ALA A 263 17.14 16.24 10.45
C ALA A 263 18.65 16.15 10.16
N ASP A 264 19.31 15.18 10.78
CA ASP A 264 20.76 14.90 10.61
C ASP A 264 21.07 13.94 9.44
N GLY A 265 20.04 13.53 8.68
CA GLY A 265 20.17 12.66 7.50
C GLY A 265 20.41 11.18 7.80
N ARG A 266 20.40 10.77 9.07
CA ARG A 266 20.52 9.34 9.46
C ARG A 266 19.26 8.56 9.09
N SER A 267 19.37 7.22 9.08
CA SER A 267 18.18 6.36 9.01
C SER A 267 17.41 6.37 10.33
N TRP A 268 16.10 6.13 10.27
CA TRP A 268 15.28 5.98 11.49
C TRP A 268 15.75 4.81 12.36
N LYS A 269 16.29 3.75 11.75
CA LYS A 269 16.90 2.65 12.49
C LYS A 269 18.09 3.14 13.34
N ALA A 270 18.97 3.96 12.77
CA ALA A 270 20.11 4.50 13.52
C ALA A 270 19.65 5.37 14.70
N VAL A 271 18.63 6.23 14.49
CA VAL A 271 18.06 7.06 15.55
C VAL A 271 17.45 6.20 16.67
N MET A 272 16.68 5.19 16.33
CA MET A 272 16.05 4.32 17.32
C MET A 272 17.04 3.43 18.04
N MET A 273 18.09 2.95 17.37
CA MET A 273 19.14 2.16 18.01
C MET A 273 19.98 2.99 18.97
N GLU A 274 20.13 4.29 18.74
CA GLU A 274 20.73 5.21 19.74
C GLU A 274 19.82 5.37 20.97
N GLU A 275 18.48 5.45 20.77
CA GLU A 275 17.52 5.63 21.86
C GLU A 275 17.35 4.37 22.73
N VAL A 276 17.21 3.20 22.11
CA VAL A 276 16.82 1.97 22.81
C VAL A 276 17.85 0.84 22.74
N GLY A 277 18.84 0.92 21.84
CA GLY A 277 19.73 -0.19 21.49
C GLY A 277 20.47 -0.79 22.68
N ALA A 278 20.91 0.04 23.63
CA ALA A 278 21.58 -0.43 24.85
C ALA A 278 20.70 -1.31 25.76
N ARG A 279 19.38 -1.29 25.56
CA ARG A 279 18.40 -2.10 26.32
C ARG A 279 17.95 -3.34 25.55
N LEU A 280 18.43 -3.54 24.32
CA LEU A 280 18.06 -4.67 23.46
C LEU A 280 19.15 -5.74 23.50
N ASP A 281 18.73 -7.00 23.53
CA ASP A 281 19.62 -8.14 23.32
C ASP A 281 19.82 -8.35 21.80
N PRO A 282 21.03 -8.10 21.27
CA PRO A 282 21.28 -8.22 19.84
C PRO A 282 21.12 -9.65 19.30
N ALA A 283 21.19 -10.67 20.16
CA ALA A 283 20.96 -12.06 19.76
C ALA A 283 19.44 -12.37 19.52
N ARG A 284 18.54 -11.46 19.92
CA ARG A 284 17.08 -11.65 19.83
C ARG A 284 16.37 -10.59 19.02
N VAL A 285 17.10 -9.63 18.42
CA VAL A 285 16.53 -8.59 17.55
C VAL A 285 17.18 -8.67 16.17
N HIS A 286 16.43 -9.15 15.19
CA HIS A 286 16.91 -9.50 13.87
C HIS A 286 16.44 -8.50 12.82
N PHE A 287 17.34 -7.64 12.33
CA PHE A 287 17.08 -6.73 11.22
C PHE A 287 17.46 -7.41 9.90
N THR A 288 16.49 -7.77 9.09
CA THR A 288 16.70 -8.54 7.86
C THR A 288 16.99 -7.69 6.62
N GLY A 289 16.70 -6.37 6.68
CA GLY A 289 16.51 -5.59 5.45
C GLY A 289 15.28 -6.07 4.68
N ARG A 290 15.33 -6.00 3.36
CA ARG A 290 14.27 -6.56 2.50
C ARG A 290 14.53 -8.02 2.22
N ILE A 291 13.50 -8.84 2.31
CA ILE A 291 13.56 -10.27 2.01
C ILE A 291 12.68 -10.61 0.78
N PRO A 292 12.97 -11.70 0.07
CA PRO A 292 12.11 -12.19 -1.01
C PRO A 292 10.66 -12.44 -0.53
N HIS A 293 9.70 -12.26 -1.43
CA HIS A 293 8.27 -12.36 -1.09
C HIS A 293 7.87 -13.73 -0.53
N GLU A 294 8.44 -14.82 -1.06
CA GLU A 294 8.24 -16.19 -0.53
C GLU A 294 8.74 -16.33 0.92
N GLY A 295 9.89 -15.74 1.22
CA GLY A 295 10.44 -15.68 2.57
C GLY A 295 9.55 -14.86 3.51
N LEU A 296 8.98 -13.75 3.01
CA LEU A 296 8.07 -12.92 3.78
C LEU A 296 6.79 -13.69 4.17
N VAL A 297 6.18 -14.40 3.23
CA VAL A 297 4.97 -15.20 3.51
C VAL A 297 5.30 -16.37 4.46
N SER A 298 6.48 -16.99 4.32
CA SER A 298 6.94 -18.01 5.27
C SER A 298 7.17 -17.42 6.67
N LEU A 299 7.65 -16.18 6.77
CA LEU A 299 7.80 -15.46 8.04
C LEU A 299 6.45 -15.15 8.70
N PHE A 300 5.43 -14.75 7.93
CA PHE A 300 4.07 -14.58 8.46
C PHE A 300 3.51 -15.88 9.03
N ARG A 301 3.77 -17.02 8.39
CA ARG A 301 3.39 -18.35 8.91
C ARG A 301 4.11 -18.73 10.20
N ALA A 302 5.34 -18.23 10.38
CA ALA A 302 6.13 -18.45 11.60
C ALA A 302 5.76 -17.48 12.72
N SER A 303 5.11 -16.37 12.40
CA SER A 303 4.83 -15.28 13.34
C SER A 303 3.87 -15.70 14.45
N ALA A 304 4.29 -15.54 15.70
CA ALA A 304 3.44 -15.67 16.88
C ALA A 304 2.58 -14.41 17.10
N ALA A 305 3.13 -13.23 16.82
CA ALA A 305 2.44 -11.95 16.83
C ALA A 305 3.01 -11.04 15.72
N HIS A 306 2.14 -10.52 14.87
CA HIS A 306 2.52 -9.58 13.82
C HIS A 306 2.09 -8.17 14.18
N VAL A 307 3.05 -7.30 14.45
CA VAL A 307 2.80 -5.88 14.72
C VAL A 307 2.70 -5.13 13.40
N TYR A 308 1.51 -4.58 13.14
CA TYR A 308 1.23 -3.77 11.96
C TYR A 308 0.63 -2.43 12.34
N TYR A 309 1.44 -1.39 12.34
CA TYR A 309 1.02 -0.02 12.63
C TYR A 309 1.07 0.82 11.36
N THR A 310 0.19 1.77 11.24
CA THR A 310 0.25 2.80 10.19
C THR A 310 -0.44 4.08 10.68
N TYR A 311 0.10 5.23 10.31
CA TYR A 311 -0.66 6.49 10.33
C TYR A 311 -1.94 6.30 9.49
N PRO A 312 -2.95 7.18 9.64
CA PRO A 312 -4.10 7.19 8.73
C PRO A 312 -3.63 7.43 7.28
N PHE A 313 -3.25 6.34 6.62
CA PHE A 313 -2.63 6.29 5.29
C PHE A 313 -3.07 5.03 4.54
N VAL A 314 -2.46 4.71 3.42
CA VAL A 314 -2.82 3.54 2.61
C VAL A 314 -2.58 2.22 3.35
N LEU A 315 -3.50 1.28 3.19
CA LEU A 315 -3.38 -0.09 3.67
C LEU A 315 -2.28 -0.82 2.87
N SER A 316 -1.45 -1.59 3.57
CA SER A 316 -0.43 -2.40 2.92
C SER A 316 -0.95 -3.79 2.57
N TRP A 317 -0.56 -4.32 1.41
CA TRP A 317 -0.82 -5.72 1.06
C TRP A 317 -0.26 -6.70 2.09
N SER A 318 0.86 -6.36 2.75
CA SER A 318 1.48 -7.21 3.77
C SER A 318 0.57 -7.50 4.97
N LEU A 319 -0.33 -6.58 5.34
CA LEU A 319 -1.34 -6.85 6.36
C LEU A 319 -2.29 -7.97 5.90
N VAL A 320 -2.81 -7.85 4.68
CA VAL A 320 -3.75 -8.82 4.11
C VAL A 320 -3.08 -10.19 3.93
N GLU A 321 -1.80 -10.21 3.54
CA GLU A 321 -1.00 -11.43 3.45
C GLU A 321 -0.77 -12.07 4.81
N ALA A 322 -0.48 -11.27 5.85
CA ALA A 322 -0.33 -11.76 7.22
C ALA A 322 -1.64 -12.34 7.77
N MET A 323 -2.78 -11.69 7.50
CA MET A 323 -4.12 -12.22 7.82
C MET A 323 -4.35 -13.56 7.10
N GLY A 324 -3.99 -13.66 5.82
CA GLY A 324 -4.08 -14.88 5.03
C GLY A 324 -3.27 -16.04 5.61
N CYS A 325 -2.12 -15.75 6.20
CA CYS A 325 -1.24 -16.73 6.86
C CYS A 325 -1.66 -17.08 8.31
N GLU A 326 -2.77 -16.53 8.81
CA GLU A 326 -3.22 -16.67 10.21
C GLU A 326 -2.18 -16.11 11.22
N ALA A 327 -1.43 -15.07 10.87
CA ALA A 327 -0.66 -14.34 11.85
C ALA A 327 -1.61 -13.54 12.78
N LEU A 328 -1.35 -13.50 14.09
CA LEU A 328 -2.11 -12.62 14.98
C LEU A 328 -1.75 -11.17 14.70
N ILE A 329 -2.73 -10.40 14.28
CA ILE A 329 -2.53 -8.97 14.00
C ILE A 329 -2.66 -8.17 15.29
N ILE A 330 -1.61 -7.42 15.61
CA ILE A 330 -1.61 -6.38 16.65
C ILE A 330 -1.41 -5.06 15.91
N GLY A 331 -2.50 -4.34 15.68
CA GLY A 331 -2.56 -3.16 14.83
C GLY A 331 -2.76 -1.86 15.59
N SER A 332 -2.49 -0.73 14.92
CA SER A 332 -2.85 0.60 15.43
C SER A 332 -4.35 0.87 15.27
N ASP A 333 -4.98 1.44 16.29
CA ASP A 333 -6.34 1.96 16.18
C ASP A 333 -6.32 3.25 15.34
N THR A 334 -6.38 3.04 14.02
CA THR A 334 -6.44 4.11 13.02
C THR A 334 -7.53 3.79 12.00
N PRO A 335 -8.19 4.80 11.41
CA PRO A 335 -9.33 4.59 10.51
C PRO A 335 -9.04 3.63 9.35
N THR A 336 -7.79 3.56 8.89
CA THR A 336 -7.37 2.65 7.82
C THR A 336 -7.45 1.19 8.27
N LEU A 337 -7.04 0.90 9.52
CA LEU A 337 -7.07 -0.45 10.05
C LEU A 337 -8.46 -0.84 10.55
N SER A 338 -9.18 0.07 11.18
CA SER A 338 -10.53 -0.19 11.73
C SER A 338 -11.56 -0.55 10.65
N GLU A 339 -11.27 -0.27 9.37
CA GLU A 339 -12.07 -0.76 8.23
C GLU A 339 -11.93 -2.28 8.04
N VAL A 340 -10.78 -2.85 8.39
CA VAL A 340 -10.42 -4.25 8.10
C VAL A 340 -10.35 -5.09 9.37
N ILE A 341 -9.78 -4.52 10.42
CA ILE A 341 -9.61 -5.18 11.71
C ILE A 341 -10.69 -4.71 12.69
N ARG A 342 -11.41 -5.65 13.27
CA ARG A 342 -12.33 -5.45 14.40
C ARG A 342 -11.64 -5.92 15.65
N ASP A 343 -11.47 -4.98 16.62
CA ASP A 343 -10.78 -5.24 17.86
C ASP A 343 -11.40 -6.41 18.64
N GLY A 344 -10.56 -7.37 19.06
CA GLY A 344 -10.99 -8.57 19.78
C GLY A 344 -11.73 -9.62 18.96
N GLU A 345 -11.99 -9.37 17.65
CA GLU A 345 -12.67 -10.34 16.77
C GLU A 345 -11.70 -10.99 15.76
N ASN A 346 -10.97 -10.16 14.97
CA ASN A 346 -10.03 -10.64 13.94
C ASN A 346 -8.63 -10.03 14.06
N GLY A 347 -8.34 -9.39 15.18
CA GLY A 347 -7.08 -8.79 15.56
C GLY A 347 -7.25 -7.93 16.79
N LEU A 348 -6.18 -7.25 17.20
CA LEU A 348 -6.18 -6.29 18.29
C LEU A 348 -5.87 -4.90 17.73
N LEU A 349 -6.61 -3.88 18.17
CA LEU A 349 -6.37 -2.48 17.86
C LEU A 349 -5.93 -1.71 19.10
N LEU A 350 -4.79 -1.04 19.00
CA LEU A 350 -4.18 -0.33 20.12
C LEU A 350 -3.95 1.15 19.78
N PRO A 351 -4.00 2.06 20.78
CA PRO A 351 -3.64 3.46 20.57
C PRO A 351 -2.24 3.56 19.97
N PHE A 352 -2.09 4.33 18.87
CA PHE A 352 -0.87 4.33 18.06
C PHE A 352 0.40 4.64 18.86
N PHE A 353 0.38 5.64 19.74
CA PHE A 353 1.57 6.12 20.45
C PHE A 353 1.82 5.42 21.79
N ASP A 354 1.03 4.42 22.15
CA ASP A 354 1.12 3.69 23.42
C ASP A 354 1.97 2.41 23.26
N HIS A 355 3.30 2.57 23.33
CA HIS A 355 4.23 1.44 23.23
C HIS A 355 4.13 0.48 24.43
N GLN A 356 3.63 0.94 25.60
CA GLN A 356 3.44 0.06 26.76
C GLN A 356 2.29 -0.90 26.52
N ARG A 357 1.14 -0.40 26.02
CA ARG A 357 0.02 -1.29 25.63
C ARG A 357 0.41 -2.26 24.51
N MET A 358 1.26 -1.83 23.59
CA MET A 358 1.82 -2.74 22.57
C MET A 358 2.63 -3.85 23.23
N ALA A 359 3.51 -3.52 24.18
CA ALA A 359 4.30 -4.51 24.91
C ALA A 359 3.39 -5.48 25.67
N ASP A 360 2.38 -4.99 26.38
CA ASP A 360 1.44 -5.82 27.14
C ASP A 360 0.67 -6.78 26.23
N ALA A 361 0.16 -6.31 25.09
CA ALA A 361 -0.58 -7.12 24.13
C ALA A 361 0.30 -8.22 23.50
N VAL A 362 1.53 -7.89 23.12
CA VAL A 362 2.49 -8.86 22.58
C VAL A 362 2.85 -9.92 23.63
N VAL A 363 3.14 -9.50 24.87
CA VAL A 363 3.48 -10.42 25.96
C VAL A 363 2.31 -11.36 26.26
N ASP A 364 1.06 -10.84 26.32
CA ASP A 364 -0.12 -11.69 26.55
C ASP A 364 -0.33 -12.67 25.40
N ALA A 365 -0.14 -12.23 24.15
CA ALA A 365 -0.25 -13.08 22.97
C ALA A 365 0.77 -14.24 22.98
N LEU A 366 2.01 -13.97 23.39
CA LEU A 366 3.04 -14.99 23.50
C LEU A 366 2.84 -15.92 24.70
N ALA A 367 2.24 -15.42 25.80
CA ALA A 367 1.96 -16.21 26.99
C ALA A 367 0.76 -17.16 26.80
N HIS A 368 -0.22 -16.75 26.00
CA HIS A 368 -1.50 -17.43 25.85
C HIS A 368 -1.88 -17.63 24.37
N PRO A 369 -1.05 -18.30 23.55
CA PRO A 369 -1.24 -18.38 22.09
C PRO A 369 -2.59 -18.98 21.68
N ASP A 370 -3.09 -19.95 22.45
CA ASP A 370 -4.37 -20.64 22.18
C ASP A 370 -5.57 -19.70 22.29
N ARG A 371 -5.52 -18.70 23.17
CA ARG A 371 -6.56 -17.69 23.32
C ARG A 371 -6.81 -16.89 22.06
N TYR A 372 -5.77 -16.74 21.22
CA TYR A 372 -5.80 -15.93 20.02
C TYR A 372 -6.03 -16.73 18.73
N VAL A 373 -6.17 -18.06 18.81
CA VAL A 373 -6.49 -18.88 17.64
C VAL A 373 -7.78 -18.43 16.94
N PRO A 374 -8.89 -18.13 17.65
CA PRO A 374 -10.11 -17.65 16.99
C PRO A 374 -9.90 -16.35 16.20
N LEU A 375 -9.13 -15.40 16.74
CA LEU A 375 -8.83 -14.12 16.06
C LEU A 375 -8.03 -14.35 14.77
N ARG A 376 -7.04 -15.23 14.80
CA ARG A 376 -6.22 -15.60 13.63
C ARG A 376 -7.06 -16.20 12.52
N GLN A 377 -7.98 -17.12 12.88
CA GLN A 377 -8.91 -17.75 11.93
C GLN A 377 -9.89 -16.73 11.38
N ALA A 378 -10.45 -15.86 12.20
CA ALA A 378 -11.36 -14.79 11.77
C ALA A 378 -10.65 -13.77 10.87
N ALA A 379 -9.37 -13.45 11.11
CA ALA A 379 -8.56 -12.62 10.21
C ALA A 379 -8.46 -13.26 8.82
N ARG A 380 -8.16 -14.56 8.76
CA ARG A 380 -8.12 -15.29 7.49
C ARG A 380 -9.49 -15.31 6.80
N CYS A 381 -10.58 -15.56 7.52
CA CYS A 381 -11.93 -15.48 6.95
C CYS A 381 -12.19 -14.10 6.33
N THR A 382 -11.84 -13.03 7.04
CA THR A 382 -11.97 -11.65 6.53
C THR A 382 -11.16 -11.45 5.24
N MET A 383 -9.94 -11.99 5.17
CA MET A 383 -9.12 -11.93 3.96
C MET A 383 -9.76 -12.67 2.80
N LEU A 384 -10.27 -13.88 3.02
CA LEU A 384 -10.92 -14.68 1.98
C LEU A 384 -12.21 -14.03 1.47
N GLU A 385 -13.01 -13.44 2.36
CA GLU A 385 -14.30 -12.82 2.02
C GLU A 385 -14.15 -11.49 1.27
N LYS A 386 -13.07 -10.72 1.56
CA LYS A 386 -12.96 -9.34 1.04
C LYS A 386 -11.78 -9.14 0.07
N PHE A 387 -10.70 -9.90 0.24
CA PHE A 387 -9.43 -9.62 -0.41
C PHE A 387 -8.88 -10.78 -1.24
N ASP A 388 -9.60 -11.91 -1.35
CA ASP A 388 -9.16 -13.00 -2.23
C ASP A 388 -9.04 -12.50 -3.67
N LEU A 389 -7.83 -12.61 -4.22
CA LEU A 389 -7.51 -12.17 -5.57
C LEU A 389 -8.42 -12.83 -6.61
N HIS A 390 -8.56 -14.16 -6.53
CA HIS A 390 -9.20 -14.95 -7.59
C HIS A 390 -10.71 -15.06 -7.43
N ALA A 391 -11.19 -15.18 -6.19
CA ALA A 391 -12.62 -15.32 -5.92
C ALA A 391 -13.35 -13.97 -5.90
N ILE A 392 -12.71 -12.89 -5.47
CA ILE A 392 -13.36 -11.61 -5.18
C ILE A 392 -12.79 -10.46 -6.03
N CYS A 393 -11.51 -10.10 -5.80
CA CYS A 393 -10.99 -8.82 -6.28
C CYS A 393 -10.79 -8.76 -7.79
N LEU A 394 -10.15 -9.76 -8.39
CA LEU A 394 -9.89 -9.77 -9.83
C LEU A 394 -11.20 -9.88 -10.66
N PRO A 395 -12.18 -10.73 -10.29
CA PRO A 395 -13.49 -10.70 -10.92
C PRO A 395 -14.21 -9.34 -10.85
N GLN A 396 -14.11 -8.63 -9.70
CA GLN A 396 -14.68 -7.29 -9.56
C GLN A 396 -13.94 -6.27 -10.45
N GLN A 397 -12.62 -6.31 -10.51
CA GLN A 397 -11.83 -5.45 -11.40
C GLN A 397 -12.17 -5.69 -12.88
N VAL A 398 -12.34 -6.95 -13.29
CA VAL A 398 -12.72 -7.31 -14.66
C VAL A 398 -14.14 -6.80 -14.99
N LYS A 399 -15.10 -6.97 -14.08
CA LYS A 399 -16.46 -6.44 -14.25
C LYS A 399 -16.47 -4.91 -14.39
N LEU A 400 -15.66 -4.23 -13.56
CA LEU A 400 -15.51 -2.78 -13.63
C LEU A 400 -14.90 -2.34 -14.97
N PHE A 401 -13.85 -3.03 -15.42
CA PHE A 401 -13.22 -2.80 -16.72
C PHE A 401 -14.25 -2.90 -17.86
N ASP A 402 -15.03 -3.97 -17.88
CA ASP A 402 -16.04 -4.21 -18.94
C ASP A 402 -17.18 -3.19 -18.89
N ALA A 403 -17.62 -2.78 -17.69
CA ALA A 403 -18.67 -1.78 -17.55
C ALA A 403 -18.20 -0.41 -18.08
N VAL A 404 -17.04 0.06 -17.66
CA VAL A 404 -16.52 1.36 -18.09
C VAL A 404 -16.17 1.36 -19.57
N LEU A 405 -15.60 0.29 -20.10
CA LEU A 405 -15.33 0.13 -21.53
C LEU A 405 -16.62 0.25 -22.36
N ALA A 406 -17.72 -0.30 -21.85
CA ALA A 406 -19.04 -0.19 -22.49
C ALA A 406 -19.75 1.16 -22.25
N GLY A 407 -19.10 2.14 -21.62
CA GLY A 407 -19.67 3.46 -21.30
C GLY A 407 -20.72 3.42 -20.18
N ARG A 408 -20.75 2.37 -19.36
CA ARG A 408 -21.63 2.25 -18.20
C ARG A 408 -20.93 2.67 -16.92
N PRO A 409 -21.65 3.26 -15.95
CA PRO A 409 -21.07 3.58 -14.66
C PRO A 409 -20.64 2.32 -13.91
N GLY A 410 -19.54 2.40 -13.14
CA GLY A 410 -19.06 1.26 -12.35
C GLY A 410 -20.03 0.81 -11.26
N THR A 411 -20.98 1.68 -10.86
CA THR A 411 -22.06 1.34 -9.92
C THR A 411 -23.00 0.24 -10.42
N ASP A 412 -23.09 0.03 -11.73
CA ASP A 412 -23.89 -1.06 -12.32
C ASP A 412 -23.36 -2.45 -11.94
N VAL A 413 -22.07 -2.54 -11.59
CA VAL A 413 -21.38 -3.81 -11.33
C VAL A 413 -20.75 -3.90 -9.94
N ILE A 414 -20.41 -2.75 -9.37
CA ILE A 414 -19.87 -2.61 -8.01
C ILE A 414 -20.77 -1.61 -7.27
N PRO A 415 -21.68 -2.09 -6.41
CA PRO A 415 -22.56 -1.21 -5.66
C PRO A 415 -21.79 -0.16 -4.87
N MET A 416 -22.34 1.06 -4.84
CA MET A 416 -21.77 2.09 -3.98
C MET A 416 -21.98 1.68 -2.52
N PRO A 417 -20.97 1.83 -1.68
CA PRO A 417 -21.11 1.58 -0.26
C PRO A 417 -22.13 2.57 0.33
N GLU A 418 -22.98 2.08 1.22
CA GLU A 418 -23.83 2.97 2.01
C GLU A 418 -22.94 3.96 2.75
N THR A 419 -23.22 5.25 2.60
CA THR A 419 -22.48 6.28 3.33
C THR A 419 -22.86 6.12 4.81
N PRO A 420 -21.91 5.90 5.73
CA PRO A 420 -22.24 5.96 7.15
C PRO A 420 -22.90 7.31 7.43
N ARG A 421 -24.08 7.30 8.02
CA ARG A 421 -24.82 8.51 8.46
C ARG A 421 -24.11 9.20 9.61
#